data_87bd4946c860dc66a0fb6cafa1ee49fb
#
_entry.id   87bd4946c860dc66a0fb6cafa1ee49fb
#
_cell.length_a   1.000
_cell.length_b   1.000
_cell.length_c   1.000
_cell.angle_alpha   90.00
_cell.angle_beta   90.00
_cell.angle_gamma   90.00
#
_symmetry.space_group_name_H-M   'P 1'
#
loop_
_entity.id
_entity.type
_entity.pdbx_description
1 polymer ?
#
loop_
_entity_poly.entity_id
_entity_poly.type
_entity_poly.pdbx_seq_one_letter_code
_entity_poly.pdbx_strand_id
1 'polypeptide(L)'
;IGRFIIKGAETIWLDGPLTTAVKSGAIVYLDEVAEARPDVIVAIHSLTDHRRELFIDKLGETVKAHQDFMLVASFNPGYQRGFKELKPSTRQRFIAISFAYPESKIEINILENETQIDADNAKKLVNIGNKVRNLTELGLTETVSTRLLVDAAKLIHSGLPKRLSVHVAVV
;
A
#
# COMPACT_ATOMS: atom_id res chain seq x y z
N ILE A 1 5.68 2.46 17.27
CA ILE A 1 6.48 1.79 18.32
C ILE A 1 5.64 1.67 19.59
N GLY A 2 5.32 2.76 20.26
CA GLY A 2 4.51 2.76 21.48
C GLY A 2 4.34 4.16 22.06
N ARG A 3 3.63 4.26 23.17
CA ARG A 3 3.35 5.53 23.84
C ARG A 3 3.16 5.34 25.32
N PHE A 4 3.41 6.40 26.09
CA PHE A 4 2.99 6.46 27.47
C PHE A 4 1.49 6.79 27.56
N ILE A 5 0.80 6.16 28.50
CA ILE A 5 -0.58 6.42 28.85
C ILE A 5 -0.67 6.67 30.36
N ILE A 6 -1.62 7.49 30.77
CA ILE A 6 -1.93 7.72 32.19
C ILE A 6 -3.04 6.73 32.59
N LYS A 7 -2.78 5.93 33.63
CA LYS A 7 -3.76 5.01 34.20
C LYS A 7 -3.87 5.28 35.71
N GLY A 8 -4.91 5.98 36.10
CA GLY A 8 -5.04 6.48 37.44
C GLY A 8 -3.95 7.53 37.77
N ALA A 9 -3.15 7.31 38.79
CA ALA A 9 -2.03 8.17 39.17
C ALA A 9 -0.68 7.76 38.53
N GLU A 10 -0.65 6.71 37.73
CA GLU A 10 0.58 6.17 37.18
C GLU A 10 0.69 6.45 35.68
N THR A 11 1.92 6.62 35.22
CA THR A 11 2.26 6.68 33.79
C THR A 11 2.86 5.34 33.38
N ILE A 12 2.18 4.63 32.48
CA ILE A 12 2.62 3.31 32.01
C ILE A 12 2.91 3.36 30.50
N TRP A 13 3.89 2.57 30.09
CA TRP A 13 4.18 2.37 28.68
C TRP A 13 3.18 1.37 28.06
N LEU A 14 2.68 1.70 26.88
CA LEU A 14 1.87 0.81 26.05
C LEU A 14 2.61 0.55 24.74
N ASP A 15 2.95 -0.71 24.50
CA ASP A 15 3.54 -1.15 23.23
C ASP A 15 2.58 -0.85 22.08
N GLY A 16 3.13 -0.29 21.00
CA GLY A 16 2.39 -0.12 19.74
C GLY A 16 2.42 -1.39 18.89
N PRO A 17 1.67 -1.42 17.78
CA PRO A 17 1.54 -2.61 16.94
C PRO A 17 2.88 -3.19 16.47
N LEU A 18 3.83 -2.34 16.07
CA LEU A 18 5.16 -2.80 15.65
C LEU A 18 5.90 -3.50 16.78
N THR A 19 5.97 -2.89 17.99
CA THR A 19 6.68 -3.48 19.13
C THR A 19 6.02 -4.79 19.57
N THR A 20 4.70 -4.83 19.61
CA THR A 20 3.95 -6.05 19.93
C THR A 20 4.27 -7.16 18.93
N ALA A 21 4.28 -6.87 17.64
CA ALA A 21 4.58 -7.86 16.61
C ALA A 21 6.05 -8.34 16.66
N VAL A 22 6.99 -7.42 16.90
CA VAL A 22 8.41 -7.75 17.07
C VAL A 22 8.61 -8.74 18.22
N LYS A 23 7.92 -8.52 19.36
CA LYS A 23 7.99 -9.40 20.52
C LYS A 23 7.30 -10.76 20.31
N SER A 24 6.16 -10.77 19.61
CA SER A 24 5.31 -11.97 19.44
C SER A 24 5.67 -12.82 18.23
N GLY A 25 6.52 -12.36 17.32
CA GLY A 25 6.80 -13.06 16.07
C GLY A 25 5.72 -12.93 15.01
N ALA A 26 4.90 -11.90 15.09
CA ALA A 26 3.84 -11.66 14.11
C ALA A 26 4.37 -10.99 12.83
N ILE A 27 3.58 -11.08 11.75
CA ILE A 27 3.84 -10.37 10.50
C ILE A 27 3.35 -8.92 10.65
N VAL A 28 4.20 -7.97 10.32
CA VAL A 28 3.83 -6.55 10.20
C VAL A 28 3.77 -6.16 8.74
N TYR A 29 2.65 -5.55 8.34
CA TYR A 29 2.51 -4.93 7.04
C TYR A 29 2.54 -3.41 7.18
N LEU A 30 3.47 -2.77 6.45
CA LEU A 30 3.60 -1.32 6.37
C LEU A 30 3.17 -0.87 4.98
N ASP A 31 2.03 -0.18 4.92
CA ASP A 31 1.55 0.38 3.67
C ASP A 31 2.23 1.71 3.36
N GLU A 32 2.50 1.95 2.08
CA GLU A 32 3.11 3.19 1.58
C GLU A 32 4.38 3.61 2.35
N VAL A 33 5.28 2.66 2.59
CA VAL A 33 6.46 2.88 3.44
C VAL A 33 7.38 4.00 2.94
N ALA A 34 7.33 4.36 1.67
CA ALA A 34 8.10 5.49 1.11
C ALA A 34 7.66 6.85 1.68
N GLU A 35 6.41 6.97 2.14
CA GLU A 35 5.87 8.18 2.78
C GLU A 35 6.14 8.24 4.29
N ALA A 36 6.73 7.19 4.84
CA ALA A 36 7.05 7.14 6.27
C ALA A 36 8.07 8.22 6.66
N ARG A 37 7.98 8.67 7.90
CA ARG A 37 8.94 9.59 8.48
C ARG A 37 10.34 8.93 8.58
N PRO A 38 11.43 9.72 8.53
CA PRO A 38 12.80 9.19 8.59
C PRO A 38 13.09 8.34 9.84
N ASP A 39 12.50 8.66 10.99
CA ASP A 39 12.65 7.89 12.23
C ASP A 39 12.05 6.48 12.13
N VAL A 40 10.93 6.33 11.41
CA VAL A 40 10.33 5.01 11.11
C VAL A 40 11.25 4.18 10.21
N ILE A 41 11.85 4.80 9.19
CA ILE A 41 12.78 4.12 8.29
C ILE A 41 14.03 3.63 9.05
N VAL A 42 14.55 4.41 10.00
CA VAL A 42 15.69 3.97 10.83
C VAL A 42 15.31 2.75 11.69
N ALA A 43 14.13 2.73 12.29
CA ALA A 43 13.64 1.57 13.05
C ALA A 43 13.47 0.33 12.15
N ILE A 44 13.01 0.50 10.91
CA ILE A 44 12.90 -0.58 9.93
C ILE A 44 14.29 -1.14 9.60
N HIS A 45 15.31 -0.30 9.43
CA HIS A 45 16.65 -0.74 9.08
C HIS A 45 17.25 -1.71 10.11
N SER A 46 17.12 -1.43 11.41
CA SER A 46 17.65 -2.30 12.47
C SER A 46 16.87 -3.61 12.62
N LEU A 47 15.58 -3.62 12.25
CA LEU A 47 14.76 -4.83 12.23
C LEU A 47 15.02 -5.72 11.01
N THR A 48 15.45 -5.13 9.89
CA THR A 48 15.63 -5.83 8.60
C THR A 48 17.08 -6.17 8.27
N ASP A 49 18.02 -5.83 9.14
CA ASP A 49 19.41 -6.29 9.03
C ASP A 49 19.71 -7.46 9.98
N HIS A 50 20.98 -7.88 10.02
CA HIS A 50 21.43 -9.02 10.83
C HIS A 50 21.18 -8.85 12.34
N ARG A 51 21.02 -7.64 12.83
CA ARG A 51 20.76 -7.35 14.25
C ARG A 51 19.38 -7.81 14.68
N ARG A 52 18.37 -7.61 13.82
CA ARG A 52 16.96 -7.92 14.09
C ARG A 52 16.48 -7.31 15.41
N GLU A 53 16.72 -6.01 15.60
CA GLU A 53 16.48 -5.28 16.84
C GLU A 53 15.62 -4.04 16.61
N LEU A 54 14.76 -3.73 17.58
CA LEU A 54 13.98 -2.51 17.66
C LEU A 54 14.44 -1.69 18.86
N PHE A 55 15.04 -0.54 18.63
CA PHE A 55 15.35 0.40 19.70
C PHE A 55 14.13 1.26 20.04
N ILE A 56 13.75 1.30 21.31
CA ILE A 56 12.65 2.11 21.84
C ILE A 56 13.27 3.29 22.59
N ASP A 57 13.49 4.37 21.88
CA ASP A 57 14.18 5.58 22.40
C ASP A 57 13.55 6.08 23.71
N LYS A 58 12.22 6.15 23.80
CA LYS A 58 11.52 6.62 25.00
C LYS A 58 11.72 5.77 26.24
N LEU A 59 12.12 4.52 26.10
CA LEU A 59 12.45 3.61 27.21
C LEU A 59 13.95 3.41 27.39
N GLY A 60 14.76 3.80 26.40
CA GLY A 60 16.19 3.46 26.35
C GLY A 60 16.44 1.96 26.20
N GLU A 61 15.48 1.21 25.66
CA GLU A 61 15.52 -0.25 25.58
C GLU A 61 15.66 -0.76 24.15
N THR A 62 16.37 -1.87 24.00
CA THR A 62 16.46 -2.61 22.73
C THR A 62 15.71 -3.92 22.84
N VAL A 63 14.74 -4.12 21.96
CA VAL A 63 13.96 -5.34 21.87
C VAL A 63 14.47 -6.18 20.70
N LYS A 64 14.91 -7.41 20.96
CA LYS A 64 15.21 -8.38 19.89
C LYS A 64 13.95 -8.91 19.27
N ALA A 65 13.93 -8.96 17.94
CA ALA A 65 12.81 -9.54 17.21
C ALA A 65 12.75 -11.05 17.44
N HIS A 66 11.53 -11.52 17.67
CA HIS A 66 11.25 -12.95 17.69
C HIS A 66 11.71 -13.60 16.37
N GLN A 67 12.12 -14.87 16.41
CA GLN A 67 12.62 -15.58 15.24
C GLN A 67 11.62 -15.57 14.07
N ASP A 68 10.33 -15.66 14.35
CA ASP A 68 9.26 -15.73 13.36
C ASP A 68 8.77 -14.35 12.91
N PHE A 69 9.30 -13.26 13.48
CA PHE A 69 8.93 -11.91 13.09
C PHE A 69 9.27 -11.65 11.62
N MET A 70 8.29 -11.18 10.84
CA MET A 70 8.44 -10.79 9.46
C MET A 70 7.90 -9.38 9.21
N LEU A 71 8.63 -8.59 8.42
CA LEU A 71 8.20 -7.28 7.96
C LEU A 71 7.87 -7.35 6.47
N VAL A 72 6.67 -6.95 6.13
CA VAL A 72 6.18 -6.75 4.76
C VAL A 72 5.92 -5.27 4.56
N ALA A 73 6.35 -4.72 3.45
CA ALA A 73 6.14 -3.32 3.13
C ALA A 73 5.68 -3.14 1.69
N SER A 74 4.74 -2.23 1.45
CA SER A 74 4.38 -1.78 0.11
C SER A 74 4.91 -0.38 -0.15
N PHE A 75 5.19 -0.10 -1.39
CA PHE A 75 5.42 1.26 -1.88
C PHE A 75 5.10 1.33 -3.38
N ASN A 76 4.69 2.50 -3.82
CA ASN A 76 4.52 2.79 -5.24
C ASN A 76 5.83 3.39 -5.75
N PRO A 77 6.53 2.75 -6.72
CA PRO A 77 7.69 3.37 -7.35
C PRO A 77 7.23 4.64 -8.05
N GLY A 78 7.85 5.78 -7.72
CA GLY A 78 7.39 7.08 -8.20
C GLY A 78 7.59 7.27 -9.68
N TYR A 79 6.51 7.17 -10.44
CA TYR A 79 6.43 7.68 -11.81
C TYR A 79 6.02 9.16 -11.85
N GLN A 80 5.69 9.76 -10.71
CA GLN A 80 5.22 11.16 -10.62
C GLN A 80 6.25 12.03 -9.91
N ARG A 81 6.41 13.26 -10.40
CA ARG A 81 7.25 14.28 -9.76
C ARG A 81 6.70 14.55 -8.35
N GLY A 82 7.53 14.31 -7.32
CA GLY A 82 7.19 14.58 -5.92
C GLY A 82 7.01 13.36 -5.01
N PHE A 83 6.92 12.14 -5.53
CA PHE A 83 6.92 10.95 -4.69
C PHE A 83 8.31 10.65 -4.13
N LYS A 84 8.35 10.29 -2.85
CA LYS A 84 9.59 9.85 -2.20
C LYS A 84 9.94 8.44 -2.65
N GLU A 85 11.08 8.29 -3.28
CA GLU A 85 11.65 6.97 -3.53
C GLU A 85 12.28 6.39 -2.27
N LEU A 86 12.14 5.10 -2.09
CA LEU A 86 12.92 4.39 -1.08
C LEU A 86 14.40 4.44 -1.44
N LYS A 87 15.22 4.90 -0.50
CA LYS A 87 16.67 4.91 -0.67
C LYS A 87 17.18 3.51 -1.04
N PRO A 88 18.22 3.41 -1.89
CA PRO A 88 18.80 2.12 -2.25
C PRO A 88 19.17 1.25 -1.04
N SER A 89 19.68 1.87 0.03
CA SER A 89 20.01 1.20 1.28
C SER A 89 18.81 0.57 1.99
N THR A 90 17.62 1.12 1.82
CA THR A 90 16.37 0.52 2.35
C THR A 90 15.93 -0.63 1.46
N ARG A 91 15.89 -0.42 0.12
CA ARG A 91 15.47 -1.45 -0.83
C ARG A 91 16.30 -2.74 -0.76
N GLN A 92 17.62 -2.61 -0.57
CA GLN A 92 18.55 -3.77 -0.48
C GLN A 92 18.30 -4.69 0.73
N ARG A 93 17.44 -4.27 1.68
CA ARG A 93 17.07 -5.10 2.86
C ARG A 93 15.82 -5.94 2.63
N PHE A 94 15.18 -5.84 1.46
CA PHE A 94 13.94 -6.51 1.13
C PHE A 94 14.08 -7.37 -0.12
N ILE A 95 13.32 -8.44 -0.16
CA ILE A 95 13.04 -9.16 -1.40
C ILE A 95 11.86 -8.43 -2.04
N ALA A 96 12.04 -7.95 -3.28
CA ALA A 96 11.03 -7.20 -3.98
C ALA A 96 10.16 -8.12 -4.85
N ILE A 97 8.85 -7.93 -4.75
CA ILE A 97 7.85 -8.53 -5.63
C ILE A 97 7.14 -7.38 -6.34
N SER A 98 7.20 -7.38 -7.67
CA SER A 98 6.55 -6.36 -8.48
C SER A 98 5.16 -6.83 -8.89
N PHE A 99 4.19 -5.92 -8.77
CA PHE A 99 2.82 -6.13 -9.23
C PHE A 99 2.58 -5.23 -10.44
N ALA A 100 2.05 -5.82 -11.49
CA ALA A 100 1.56 -5.10 -12.66
C ALA A 100 0.01 -5.07 -12.65
N TYR A 101 -0.57 -4.30 -13.55
CA TYR A 101 -2.01 -4.37 -13.78
C TYR A 101 -2.41 -5.77 -14.23
N PRO A 102 -3.61 -6.26 -13.83
CA PRO A 102 -4.12 -7.54 -14.30
C PRO A 102 -4.25 -7.58 -15.83
N GLU A 103 -4.10 -8.75 -16.41
CA GLU A 103 -4.47 -8.97 -17.81
C GLU A 103 -5.94 -8.60 -18.05
N SER A 104 -6.27 -8.08 -19.24
CA SER A 104 -7.61 -7.59 -19.57
C SER A 104 -8.72 -8.59 -19.25
N LYS A 105 -8.50 -9.89 -19.46
CA LYS A 105 -9.47 -10.94 -19.15
C LYS A 105 -9.73 -11.07 -17.66
N ILE A 106 -8.68 -10.99 -16.85
CA ILE A 106 -8.77 -11.05 -15.39
C ILE A 106 -9.45 -9.78 -14.87
N GLU A 107 -9.07 -8.62 -15.40
CA GLU A 107 -9.64 -7.33 -14.97
C GLU A 107 -11.14 -7.24 -15.30
N ILE A 108 -11.58 -7.75 -16.47
CA ILE A 108 -13.01 -7.87 -16.80
C ILE A 108 -13.74 -8.73 -15.75
N ASN A 109 -13.19 -9.91 -15.42
CA ASN A 109 -13.79 -10.79 -14.41
C ASN A 109 -13.87 -10.12 -13.02
N ILE A 110 -12.86 -9.31 -12.65
CA ILE A 110 -12.90 -8.54 -11.41
C ILE A 110 -14.09 -7.58 -11.43
N LEU A 111 -14.27 -6.81 -12.51
CA LEU A 111 -15.36 -5.85 -12.62
C LEU A 111 -16.73 -6.56 -12.55
N GLU A 112 -16.92 -7.65 -13.28
CA GLU A 112 -18.16 -8.43 -13.28
C GLU A 112 -18.50 -8.98 -11.87
N ASN A 113 -17.52 -9.57 -11.19
CA ASN A 113 -17.74 -10.18 -9.88
C ASN A 113 -17.97 -9.14 -8.77
N GLU A 114 -17.22 -8.03 -8.79
CA GLU A 114 -17.30 -7.00 -7.74
C GLU A 114 -18.51 -6.07 -7.89
N THR A 115 -19.04 -5.92 -9.10
CA THR A 115 -20.05 -4.88 -9.37
C THR A 115 -21.33 -5.38 -10.01
N GLN A 116 -21.37 -6.63 -10.45
CA GLN A 116 -22.49 -7.20 -11.21
C GLN A 116 -22.80 -6.47 -12.52
N ILE A 117 -21.81 -5.74 -13.07
CA ILE A 117 -21.93 -5.10 -14.38
C ILE A 117 -21.94 -6.17 -15.49
N ASP A 118 -22.61 -5.89 -16.58
CA ASP A 118 -22.60 -6.78 -17.75
C ASP A 118 -21.23 -6.82 -18.45
N ALA A 119 -20.93 -7.94 -19.12
CA ALA A 119 -19.66 -8.22 -19.77
C ALA A 119 -19.26 -7.18 -20.84
N ASP A 120 -20.22 -6.64 -21.57
CA ASP A 120 -19.96 -5.63 -22.62
C ASP A 120 -19.47 -4.31 -22.00
N ASN A 121 -20.10 -3.86 -20.91
CA ASN A 121 -19.67 -2.67 -20.21
C ASN A 121 -18.35 -2.89 -19.46
N ALA A 122 -18.15 -4.04 -18.82
CA ALA A 122 -16.87 -4.39 -18.18
C ALA A 122 -15.72 -4.34 -19.21
N LYS A 123 -15.90 -4.95 -20.38
CA LYS A 123 -14.92 -4.93 -21.49
C LYS A 123 -14.63 -3.51 -21.98
N LYS A 124 -15.64 -2.66 -22.10
CA LYS A 124 -15.47 -1.26 -22.52
C LYS A 124 -14.66 -0.46 -21.49
N LEU A 125 -14.95 -0.64 -20.20
CA LEU A 125 -14.20 0.02 -19.11
C LEU A 125 -12.73 -0.41 -19.11
N VAL A 126 -12.44 -1.70 -19.19
CA VAL A 126 -11.07 -2.20 -19.25
C VAL A 126 -10.31 -1.69 -20.48
N ASN A 127 -10.98 -1.63 -21.65
CA ASN A 127 -10.39 -1.04 -22.85
C ASN A 127 -10.05 0.44 -22.69
N ILE A 128 -10.90 1.21 -22.00
CA ILE A 128 -10.63 2.62 -21.66
C ILE A 128 -9.42 2.69 -20.72
N GLY A 129 -9.41 1.89 -19.64
CA GLY A 129 -8.30 1.83 -18.70
C GLY A 129 -6.96 1.56 -19.37
N ASN A 130 -6.91 0.55 -20.23
CA ASN A 130 -5.69 0.21 -20.99
C ASN A 130 -5.23 1.34 -21.92
N LYS A 131 -6.15 2.01 -22.62
CA LYS A 131 -5.79 3.16 -23.44
C LYS A 131 -5.20 4.31 -22.64
N VAL A 132 -5.78 4.62 -21.47
CA VAL A 132 -5.25 5.68 -20.59
C VAL A 132 -3.89 5.28 -20.03
N ARG A 133 -3.70 4.03 -19.59
CA ARG A 133 -2.42 3.52 -19.09
C ARG A 133 -1.32 3.63 -20.15
N ASN A 134 -1.62 3.27 -21.41
CA ASN A 134 -0.67 3.43 -22.52
C ASN A 134 -0.32 4.90 -22.79
N LEU A 135 -1.24 5.84 -22.56
CA LEU A 135 -0.97 7.28 -22.68
C LEU A 135 -0.09 7.80 -21.54
N THR A 136 -0.14 7.17 -20.35
CA THR A 136 0.74 7.49 -19.22
C THR A 136 2.20 7.18 -19.55
N GLU A 137 2.46 6.10 -20.30
CA GLU A 137 3.80 5.79 -20.84
C GLU A 137 4.34 6.88 -21.76
N LEU A 138 3.44 7.68 -22.36
CA LEU A 138 3.76 8.83 -23.19
C LEU A 138 3.87 10.16 -22.43
N GLY A 139 3.83 10.13 -21.08
CA GLY A 139 4.10 11.29 -20.24
C GLY A 139 2.89 11.94 -19.56
N LEU A 140 1.71 11.32 -19.59
CA LEU A 140 0.60 11.74 -18.73
C LEU A 140 0.90 11.41 -17.26
N THR A 141 0.54 12.30 -16.36
CA THR A 141 0.88 12.22 -14.93
C THR A 141 -0.01 11.28 -14.12
N GLU A 142 -1.18 10.93 -14.62
CA GLU A 142 -2.13 10.11 -13.89
C GLU A 142 -2.46 8.82 -14.66
N THR A 143 -2.61 7.72 -13.91
CA THR A 143 -2.94 6.42 -14.45
C THR A 143 -4.23 5.89 -13.85
N VAL A 144 -4.96 5.07 -14.61
CA VAL A 144 -6.24 4.49 -14.20
C VAL A 144 -6.00 3.15 -13.52
N SER A 145 -6.23 3.11 -12.20
CA SER A 145 -6.18 1.87 -11.43
C SER A 145 -7.42 0.99 -11.68
N THR A 146 -7.31 -0.31 -11.42
CA THR A 146 -8.46 -1.23 -11.42
C THR A 146 -9.54 -0.79 -10.43
N ARG A 147 -9.16 -0.16 -9.31
CA ARG A 147 -10.11 0.41 -8.32
C ARG A 147 -11.01 1.46 -8.96
N LEU A 148 -10.45 2.39 -9.73
CA LEU A 148 -11.23 3.42 -10.42
C LEU A 148 -12.18 2.83 -11.47
N LEU A 149 -11.78 1.76 -12.15
CA LEU A 149 -12.66 1.02 -13.07
C LEU A 149 -13.80 0.32 -12.33
N VAL A 150 -13.56 -0.26 -11.15
CA VAL A 150 -14.59 -0.84 -10.29
C VAL A 150 -15.56 0.24 -9.82
N ASP A 151 -15.09 1.42 -9.43
CA ASP A 151 -15.96 2.53 -9.01
C ASP A 151 -16.81 3.05 -10.18
N ALA A 152 -16.23 3.19 -11.36
CA ALA A 152 -16.99 3.52 -12.58
C ALA A 152 -18.06 2.45 -12.89
N ALA A 153 -17.72 1.17 -12.74
CA ALA A 153 -18.65 0.06 -12.95
C ALA A 153 -19.83 0.08 -11.96
N LYS A 154 -19.56 0.35 -10.67
CA LYS A 154 -20.61 0.52 -9.65
C LYS A 154 -21.56 1.66 -9.98
N LEU A 155 -21.02 2.79 -10.45
CA LEU A 155 -21.84 3.94 -10.87
C LEU A 155 -22.73 3.60 -12.09
N ILE A 156 -22.20 2.87 -13.06
CA ILE A 156 -22.98 2.40 -14.21
C ILE A 156 -24.07 1.42 -13.77
N HIS A 157 -23.72 0.48 -12.89
CA HIS A 157 -24.68 -0.50 -12.36
C HIS A 157 -25.82 0.19 -11.57
N SER A 158 -25.52 1.28 -10.86
CA SER A 158 -26.54 2.09 -10.15
C SER A 158 -27.42 2.93 -11.06
N GLY A 159 -27.22 2.87 -12.39
CA GLY A 159 -28.04 3.55 -13.38
C GLY A 159 -27.51 4.92 -13.85
N LEU A 160 -26.32 5.34 -13.43
CA LEU A 160 -25.73 6.57 -13.95
C LEU A 160 -25.32 6.41 -15.43
N PRO A 161 -25.42 7.47 -16.24
CA PRO A 161 -24.96 7.45 -17.63
C PRO A 161 -23.47 7.05 -17.71
N LYS A 162 -23.13 6.11 -18.58
CA LYS A 162 -21.78 5.52 -18.70
C LYS A 162 -20.67 6.58 -18.82
N ARG A 163 -20.89 7.60 -19.67
CA ARG A 163 -19.90 8.68 -19.86
C ARG A 163 -19.68 9.48 -18.58
N LEU A 164 -20.75 9.78 -17.86
CA LEU A 164 -20.66 10.50 -16.59
C LEU A 164 -19.96 9.65 -15.53
N SER A 165 -20.30 8.36 -15.43
CA SER A 165 -19.67 7.42 -14.49
C SER A 165 -18.15 7.34 -14.68
N VAL A 166 -17.68 7.23 -15.92
CA VAL A 166 -16.25 7.24 -16.23
C VAL A 166 -15.63 8.59 -15.90
N HIS A 167 -16.27 9.70 -16.22
CA HIS A 167 -15.75 11.03 -15.93
C HIS A 167 -15.60 11.28 -14.43
N VAL A 168 -16.58 10.87 -13.62
CA VAL A 168 -16.56 11.09 -12.16
C VAL A 168 -15.58 10.16 -11.44
N ALA A 169 -15.38 8.94 -11.97
CA ALA A 169 -14.52 7.94 -11.32
C ALA A 169 -13.06 8.00 -11.78
N VAL A 170 -12.77 8.49 -12.99
CA VAL A 170 -11.46 8.35 -13.65
C VAL A 170 -10.80 9.71 -13.91
N VAL A 171 -11.56 10.78 -13.97
CA VAL A 171 -11.10 12.16 -14.20
C VAL A 171 -11.35 13.02 -12.96
#